data_f6efea23b494954541b4aab56f1c2ede
#
_entry.id   f6efea23b494954541b4aab56f1c2ede
#
_cell.length_a   1.000
_cell.length_b   1.000
_cell.length_c   1.000
_cell.angle_alpha   90.00
_cell.angle_beta   90.00
_cell.angle_gamma   90.00
#
_symmetry.space_group_name_H-M   'P 1'
#
loop_
_entity.id
_entity.type
_entity.pdbx_description
1 polymer ?
#
loop_
_entity_poly.entity_id
_entity_poly.type
_entity_poly.pdbx_seq_one_letter_code
_entity_poly.pdbx_strand_id
1 'polypeptide(L)'
;KESRKGHIINIVSMAGLIATGKSSLYSATKFAAIGFSNALRLELMPYGVYVTTVNPGPIRTGFFDQADPDGTYLKSVDRFLLEPDAVAQKIVKTIGKNKREINLPLLLNLAHKFYTLFPKLADKLAGETFNYK
;
A
#
# COMPACT_ATOMS: atom_id res chain seq x y z
N LYS A 1 -30.15 -19.29 -2.11
CA LYS A 1 -30.33 -17.85 -1.71
C LYS A 1 -28.99 -17.21 -1.84
N GLU A 2 -28.78 -16.37 -2.84
CA GLU A 2 -27.55 -15.61 -3.02
C GLU A 2 -27.39 -14.63 -1.85
N SER A 3 -26.30 -14.75 -1.12
CA SER A 3 -25.94 -13.83 -0.05
C SER A 3 -25.49 -12.50 -0.68
N ARG A 4 -26.31 -11.45 -0.54
CA ARG A 4 -25.94 -10.08 -0.98
C ARG A 4 -25.05 -9.36 0.04
N LYS A 5 -24.14 -10.07 0.66
CA LYS A 5 -23.18 -9.50 1.63
C LYS A 5 -21.84 -10.20 1.47
N GLY A 6 -20.80 -9.42 1.31
CA GLY A 6 -19.45 -9.93 1.20
C GLY A 6 -18.42 -8.84 1.44
N HIS A 7 -17.20 -9.23 1.67
CA HIS A 7 -16.08 -8.29 1.80
C HIS A 7 -14.84 -8.87 1.15
N ILE A 8 -14.32 -8.19 0.14
CA ILE A 8 -13.05 -8.50 -0.51
C ILE A 8 -11.99 -7.57 0.09
N ILE A 9 -10.90 -8.15 0.57
CA ILE A 9 -9.77 -7.39 1.12
C ILE A 9 -8.53 -7.72 0.29
N ASN A 10 -8.08 -6.77 -0.51
CA ASN A 10 -6.91 -6.90 -1.35
C ASN A 10 -5.67 -6.34 -0.62
N ILE A 11 -4.70 -7.20 -0.34
CA ILE A 11 -3.42 -6.79 0.26
C ILE A 11 -2.50 -6.31 -0.87
N VAL A 12 -2.23 -5.01 -0.92
CA VAL A 12 -1.44 -4.40 -1.98
C VAL A 12 -0.10 -3.88 -1.43
N SER A 13 0.14 -2.58 -1.44
CA SER A 13 1.34 -1.91 -0.90
C SER A 13 1.21 -0.39 -1.02
N MET A 14 1.93 0.35 -0.18
CA MET A 14 2.16 1.79 -0.40
C MET A 14 2.87 2.08 -1.73
N ALA A 15 3.64 1.13 -2.27
CA ALA A 15 4.25 1.23 -3.60
C ALA A 15 3.22 1.27 -4.75
N GLY A 16 1.95 0.98 -4.50
CA GLY A 16 0.84 1.19 -5.42
C GLY A 16 0.23 2.60 -5.33
N LEU A 17 0.71 3.43 -4.42
CA LEU A 17 0.27 4.82 -4.20
C LEU A 17 1.42 5.81 -4.43
N ILE A 18 2.66 5.44 -4.09
CA ILE A 18 3.87 6.23 -4.30
C ILE A 18 4.91 5.33 -4.95
N ALA A 19 5.35 5.70 -6.15
CA ALA A 19 6.47 5.01 -6.80
C ALA A 19 7.79 5.50 -6.22
N THR A 20 8.76 4.58 -6.12
CA THR A 20 10.14 4.89 -5.71
C THR A 20 11.13 4.45 -6.78
N GLY A 21 12.31 5.07 -6.81
CA GLY A 21 13.39 4.65 -7.72
C GLY A 21 13.74 3.17 -7.53
N LYS A 22 14.22 2.52 -8.58
CA LYS A 22 14.60 1.10 -8.65
C LYS A 22 13.47 0.09 -8.39
N SER A 23 12.21 0.54 -8.30
CA SER A 23 11.04 -0.32 -8.09
C SER A 23 9.95 -0.18 -9.16
N SER A 24 10.30 0.27 -10.37
CA SER A 24 9.34 0.63 -11.43
C SER A 24 8.37 -0.52 -11.76
N LEU A 25 8.89 -1.72 -11.99
CA LEU A 25 8.05 -2.88 -12.31
C LEU A 25 7.17 -3.29 -11.11
N TYR A 26 7.74 -3.33 -9.92
CA TYR A 26 6.99 -3.63 -8.70
C TYR A 26 5.88 -2.61 -8.46
N SER A 27 6.21 -1.30 -8.53
CA SER A 27 5.23 -0.23 -8.40
C SER A 27 4.13 -0.35 -9.46
N ALA A 28 4.46 -0.61 -10.74
CA ALA A 28 3.48 -0.79 -11.79
C ALA A 28 2.45 -1.89 -11.45
N THR A 29 2.91 -3.05 -10.95
CA THR A 29 2.01 -4.14 -10.55
C THR A 29 1.10 -3.73 -9.38
N LYS A 30 1.62 -2.96 -8.43
CA LYS A 30 0.83 -2.51 -7.26
C LYS A 30 -0.15 -1.39 -7.60
N PHE A 31 0.21 -0.46 -8.48
CA PHE A 31 -0.72 0.52 -9.04
C PHE A 31 -1.86 -0.16 -9.81
N ALA A 32 -1.54 -1.17 -10.63
CA ALA A 32 -2.54 -1.97 -11.33
C ALA A 32 -3.51 -2.65 -10.37
N ALA A 33 -3.01 -3.25 -9.27
CA ALA A 33 -3.84 -3.90 -8.26
C ALA A 33 -4.77 -2.91 -7.53
N ILE A 34 -4.33 -1.68 -7.28
CA ILE A 34 -5.17 -0.62 -6.70
C ILE A 34 -6.23 -0.17 -7.72
N GLY A 35 -5.85 0.06 -8.98
CA GLY A 35 -6.79 0.40 -10.04
C GLY A 35 -7.87 -0.66 -10.21
N PHE A 36 -7.48 -1.95 -10.28
CA PHE A 36 -8.41 -3.08 -10.30
C PHE A 36 -9.36 -3.06 -9.09
N SER A 37 -8.83 -2.87 -7.88
CA SER A 37 -9.65 -2.84 -6.67
C SER A 37 -10.64 -1.67 -6.65
N ASN A 38 -10.26 -0.53 -7.23
CA ASN A 38 -11.13 0.62 -7.35
C ASN A 38 -12.30 0.36 -8.32
N ALA A 39 -12.03 -0.25 -9.48
CA ALA A 39 -13.06 -0.65 -10.44
C ALA A 39 -13.99 -1.69 -9.82
N LEU A 40 -13.42 -2.75 -9.24
CA LEU A 40 -14.18 -3.83 -8.58
C LEU A 40 -15.10 -3.30 -7.47
N ARG A 41 -14.67 -2.28 -6.72
CA ARG A 41 -15.49 -1.64 -5.69
C ARG A 41 -16.75 -1.03 -6.27
N LEU A 42 -16.63 -0.35 -7.41
CA LEU A 42 -17.78 0.27 -8.08
C LEU A 42 -18.70 -0.79 -8.66
N GLU A 43 -18.15 -1.83 -9.27
CA GLU A 43 -18.92 -2.94 -9.86
C GLU A 43 -19.71 -3.73 -8.80
N LEU A 44 -19.14 -3.91 -7.60
CA LEU A 44 -19.74 -4.71 -6.54
C LEU A 44 -20.61 -3.92 -5.56
N MET A 45 -20.55 -2.60 -5.61
CA MET A 45 -21.35 -1.71 -4.75
C MET A 45 -22.86 -2.00 -4.83
N PRO A 46 -23.48 -2.21 -6.02
CA PRO A 46 -24.90 -2.52 -6.13
C PRO A 46 -25.29 -3.86 -5.48
N TYR A 47 -24.33 -4.75 -5.28
CA TYR A 47 -24.54 -6.07 -4.69
C TYR A 47 -24.29 -6.10 -3.17
N GLY A 48 -23.99 -4.95 -2.56
CA GLY A 48 -23.72 -4.86 -1.12
C GLY A 48 -22.41 -5.53 -0.69
N VAL A 49 -21.45 -5.70 -1.63
CA VAL A 49 -20.12 -6.25 -1.36
C VAL A 49 -19.11 -5.13 -1.17
N TYR A 50 -18.41 -5.15 -0.05
CA TYR A 50 -17.34 -4.18 0.23
C TYR A 50 -16.03 -4.62 -0.41
N VAL A 51 -15.24 -3.65 -0.86
CA VAL A 51 -13.88 -3.89 -1.35
C VAL A 51 -12.93 -2.92 -0.65
N THR A 52 -12.02 -3.47 0.15
CA THR A 52 -10.98 -2.73 0.87
C THR A 52 -9.61 -3.03 0.28
N THR A 53 -8.80 -2.02 0.02
CA THR A 53 -7.37 -2.18 -0.21
C THR A 53 -6.60 -1.97 1.09
N VAL A 54 -5.65 -2.86 1.37
CA VAL A 54 -4.69 -2.70 2.45
C VAL A 54 -3.35 -2.39 1.82
N ASN A 55 -2.81 -1.20 2.09
CA ASN A 55 -1.60 -0.68 1.47
C ASN A 55 -0.52 -0.48 2.55
N PRO A 56 0.14 -1.57 2.98
CA PRO A 56 1.22 -1.45 3.94
C PRO A 56 2.49 -0.88 3.29
N GLY A 57 3.28 -0.16 4.07
CA GLY A 57 4.69 0.04 3.82
C GLY A 57 5.48 -1.24 4.08
N PRO A 58 6.79 -1.16 4.29
CA PRO A 58 7.61 -2.34 4.56
C PRO A 58 7.16 -3.05 5.84
N ILE A 59 6.99 -4.37 5.74
CA ILE A 59 6.62 -5.24 6.86
C ILE A 59 7.80 -6.17 7.15
N ARG A 60 8.13 -6.39 8.41
CA ARG A 60 9.19 -7.32 8.85
C ARG A 60 8.78 -8.77 8.55
N THR A 61 9.13 -9.25 7.36
CA THR A 61 8.84 -10.60 6.87
C THR A 61 10.01 -11.14 6.06
N GLY A 62 10.05 -12.44 5.79
CA GLY A 62 11.04 -13.08 4.91
C GLY A 62 11.01 -12.63 3.45
N PHE A 63 10.08 -11.72 3.07
CA PHE A 63 10.06 -11.14 1.72
C PHE A 63 11.38 -10.46 1.36
N PHE A 64 12.00 -9.77 2.31
CA PHE A 64 13.22 -9.02 2.09
C PHE A 64 14.47 -9.90 2.00
N ASP A 65 14.41 -11.15 2.43
CA ASP A 65 15.53 -12.09 2.27
C ASP A 65 15.90 -12.29 0.79
N GLN A 66 14.91 -12.17 -0.10
CA GLN A 66 15.10 -12.25 -1.55
C GLN A 66 15.10 -10.86 -2.23
N ALA A 67 14.27 -9.93 -1.78
CA ALA A 67 14.09 -8.63 -2.42
C ALA A 67 15.19 -7.60 -2.05
N ASP A 68 15.87 -7.80 -0.92
CA ASP A 68 16.91 -6.92 -0.38
C ASP A 68 17.99 -7.74 0.35
N PRO A 69 18.72 -8.65 -0.36
CA PRO A 69 19.67 -9.56 0.26
C PRO A 69 20.76 -8.86 1.08
N ASP A 70 21.13 -7.63 0.67
CA ASP A 70 22.16 -6.82 1.34
C ASP A 70 21.62 -6.06 2.56
N GLY A 71 20.30 -6.07 2.77
CA GLY A 71 19.63 -5.34 3.86
C GLY A 71 19.76 -3.82 3.77
N THR A 72 20.19 -3.29 2.62
CA THR A 72 20.42 -1.85 2.43
C THR A 72 19.10 -1.07 2.44
N TYR A 73 18.09 -1.59 1.76
CA TYR A 73 16.78 -0.99 1.73
C TYR A 73 16.11 -1.04 3.10
N LEU A 74 16.11 -2.19 3.77
CA LEU A 74 15.53 -2.34 5.12
C LEU A 74 16.13 -1.35 6.10
N LYS A 75 17.45 -1.16 6.09
CA LYS A 75 18.11 -0.16 6.95
C LYS A 75 17.62 1.27 6.66
N SER A 76 17.36 1.60 5.39
CA SER A 76 16.90 2.93 4.98
C SER A 76 15.47 3.23 5.40
N VAL A 77 14.64 2.20 5.57
CA VAL A 77 13.21 2.29 5.87
C VAL A 77 12.84 1.79 7.28
N ASP A 78 13.83 1.49 8.11
CA ASP A 78 13.64 0.87 9.45
C ASP A 78 12.57 1.60 10.29
N ARG A 79 12.58 2.93 10.28
CA ARG A 79 11.58 3.76 10.98
C ARG A 79 10.14 3.60 10.49
N PHE A 80 9.93 3.01 9.31
CA PHE A 80 8.63 2.74 8.72
C PHE A 80 8.24 1.27 8.78
N LEU A 81 9.13 0.43 9.31
CA LEU A 81 8.96 -1.00 9.34
C LEU A 81 7.79 -1.38 10.25
N LEU A 82 6.89 -2.17 9.71
CA LEU A 82 5.67 -2.61 10.40
C LEU A 82 5.85 -4.03 10.92
N GLU A 83 5.23 -4.31 12.06
CA GLU A 83 5.15 -5.69 12.57
C GLU A 83 3.96 -6.42 11.92
N PRO A 84 4.15 -7.66 11.44
CA PRO A 84 3.11 -8.43 10.76
C PRO A 84 1.82 -8.55 11.55
N ASP A 85 1.90 -8.85 12.85
CA ASP A 85 0.74 -9.02 13.72
C ASP A 85 -0.07 -7.73 13.86
N ALA A 86 0.60 -6.58 13.93
CA ALA A 86 -0.07 -5.29 14.01
C ALA A 86 -0.86 -4.97 12.72
N VAL A 87 -0.31 -5.34 11.57
CA VAL A 87 -1.00 -5.22 10.28
C VAL A 87 -2.18 -6.17 10.22
N ALA A 88 -1.99 -7.44 10.57
CA ALA A 88 -3.03 -8.46 10.58
C ALA A 88 -4.21 -8.07 11.47
N GLN A 89 -3.95 -7.60 12.68
CA GLN A 89 -4.99 -7.12 13.59
C GLN A 89 -5.83 -5.99 13.00
N LYS A 90 -5.20 -5.04 12.27
CA LYS A 90 -5.93 -3.95 11.60
C LYS A 90 -6.80 -4.47 10.47
N ILE A 91 -6.34 -5.47 9.73
CA ILE A 91 -7.11 -6.13 8.67
C ILE A 91 -8.34 -6.81 9.30
N VAL A 92 -8.14 -7.65 10.32
CA VAL A 92 -9.22 -8.38 10.99
C VAL A 92 -10.29 -7.42 11.54
N LYS A 93 -9.88 -6.33 12.19
CA LYS A 93 -10.80 -5.29 12.71
C LYS A 93 -11.60 -4.57 11.62
N THR A 94 -11.23 -4.74 10.36
CA THR A 94 -11.89 -4.10 9.22
C THR A 94 -12.91 -5.03 8.53
N ILE A 95 -12.83 -6.33 8.79
CA ILE A 95 -13.75 -7.31 8.19
C ILE A 95 -15.20 -6.90 8.48
N GLY A 96 -16.03 -6.90 7.44
CA GLY A 96 -17.44 -6.51 7.50
C GLY A 96 -17.71 -5.00 7.59
N LYS A 97 -16.67 -4.15 7.58
CA LYS A 97 -16.84 -2.69 7.61
C LYS A 97 -16.64 -2.10 6.21
N ASN A 98 -17.47 -1.12 5.85
CA ASN A 98 -17.32 -0.39 4.60
C ASN A 98 -16.13 0.59 4.70
N LYS A 99 -14.93 0.06 4.61
CA LYS A 99 -13.70 0.84 4.62
C LYS A 99 -13.00 0.76 3.27
N ARG A 100 -12.80 1.90 2.63
CA ARG A 100 -12.20 1.97 1.29
C ARG A 100 -10.77 1.46 1.27
N GLU A 101 -9.92 1.95 2.20
CA GLU A 101 -8.50 1.64 2.22
C GLU A 101 -7.90 1.71 3.63
N ILE A 102 -6.82 0.97 3.83
CA ILE A 102 -5.97 0.99 5.03
C ILE A 102 -4.54 1.26 4.58
N ASN A 103 -4.07 2.48 4.77
CA ASN A 103 -2.72 2.90 4.42
C ASN A 103 -1.85 2.95 5.67
N LEU A 104 -0.74 2.23 5.67
CA LEU A 104 0.14 2.08 6.83
C LEU A 104 1.62 2.25 6.43
N PRO A 105 2.44 2.87 7.26
CA PRO A 105 2.10 3.66 8.44
C PRO A 105 1.44 5.01 8.06
N LEU A 106 0.89 5.71 9.07
CA LEU A 106 0.22 7.00 8.83
C LEU A 106 1.11 8.03 8.14
N LEU A 107 2.40 8.04 8.45
CA LEU A 107 3.34 8.98 7.84
C LEU A 107 3.49 8.79 6.32
N LEU A 108 3.54 7.54 5.84
CA LEU A 108 3.56 7.28 4.40
C LEU A 108 2.23 7.63 3.73
N ASN A 109 1.10 7.47 4.43
CA ASN A 109 -0.19 7.92 3.91
C ASN A 109 -0.24 9.46 3.76
N LEU A 110 0.33 10.21 4.68
CA LEU A 110 0.44 11.67 4.57
C LEU A 110 1.39 12.07 3.43
N ALA A 111 2.52 11.38 3.29
CA ALA A 111 3.46 11.58 2.18
C ALA A 111 2.79 11.31 0.83
N HIS A 112 1.97 10.25 0.72
CA HIS A 112 1.18 9.97 -0.49
C HIS A 112 0.22 11.13 -0.82
N LYS A 113 -0.52 11.63 0.15
CA LYS A 113 -1.45 12.76 -0.07
C LYS A 113 -0.70 14.02 -0.53
N PHE A 114 0.44 14.30 0.10
CA PHE A 114 1.29 15.42 -0.31
C PHE A 114 1.83 15.22 -1.74
N TYR A 115 2.33 14.03 -2.05
CA TYR A 115 2.80 13.68 -3.39
C TYR A 115 1.71 13.87 -4.45
N THR A 116 0.48 13.45 -4.16
CA THR A 116 -0.65 13.58 -5.09
C THR A 116 -1.02 15.03 -5.36
N LEU A 117 -0.92 15.90 -4.34
CA LEU A 117 -1.29 17.32 -4.46
C LEU A 117 -0.15 18.17 -5.06
N PHE A 118 1.10 17.83 -4.76
CA PHE A 118 2.29 18.60 -5.14
C PHE A 118 3.38 17.72 -5.76
N PRO A 119 3.11 17.02 -6.89
CA PRO A 119 4.01 15.99 -7.42
C PRO A 119 5.40 16.55 -7.75
N LYS A 120 5.49 17.71 -8.41
CA LYS A 120 6.80 18.31 -8.77
C LYS A 120 7.65 18.66 -7.56
N LEU A 121 7.02 19.16 -6.49
CA LEU A 121 7.73 19.48 -5.25
C LEU A 121 8.17 18.21 -4.52
N ALA A 122 7.30 17.20 -4.50
CA ALA A 122 7.62 15.91 -3.90
C ALA A 122 8.76 15.20 -4.65
N ASP A 123 8.76 15.23 -5.99
CA ASP A 123 9.85 14.67 -6.81
C ASP A 123 11.19 15.36 -6.51
N LYS A 124 11.19 16.70 -6.38
CA LYS A 124 12.39 17.45 -6.02
C LYS A 124 12.93 17.04 -4.64
N LEU A 125 12.06 16.99 -3.64
CA LEU A 125 12.44 16.59 -2.27
C LEU A 125 12.89 15.12 -2.21
N ALA A 126 12.21 14.23 -2.95
CA ALA A 126 12.60 12.84 -3.06
C ALA A 126 13.95 12.68 -3.78
N GLY A 127 14.18 13.41 -4.88
CA GLY A 127 15.44 13.40 -5.62
C GLY A 127 16.63 13.86 -4.79
N GLU A 128 16.45 14.87 -3.94
CA GLU A 128 17.49 15.33 -3.00
C GLU A 128 17.76 14.31 -1.88
N THR A 129 16.74 13.58 -1.42
CA THR A 129 16.84 12.62 -0.33
C THR A 129 17.35 11.25 -0.81
N PHE A 130 17.00 10.86 -2.04
CA PHE A 130 17.35 9.57 -2.66
C PHE A 130 18.40 9.74 -3.78
N ASN A 131 19.34 10.67 -3.64
CA ASN A 131 20.47 10.80 -4.55
C ASN A 131 21.36 9.55 -4.43
N TYR A 132 20.93 8.47 -5.10
CA TYR A 132 21.75 7.29 -5.32
C TYR A 132 22.75 7.61 -6.44
N LYS A 133 23.90 8.19 -6.07
CA LYS A 133 25.08 8.07 -6.90
C LYS A 133 25.67 6.68 -6.76
#